data_bab71f15e33bd2c72a333a96ba83a7d9
#
_entry.id   bab71f15e33bd2c72a333a96ba83a7d9
#
_cell.length_a   1.000
_cell.length_b   1.000
_cell.length_c   1.000
_cell.angle_alpha   90.00
_cell.angle_beta   90.00
_cell.angle_gamma   90.00
#
_symmetry.space_group_name_H-M   'P 1'
#
loop_
_entity.id
_entity.type
_entity.pdbx_description
1 polymer ?
#
loop_
_entity_poly.entity_id
_entity_poly.type
_entity_poly.pdbx_seq_one_letter_code
_entity_poly.pdbx_strand_id
1 'polypeptide(L)'
;AFILKNSWGTDFGDEGYLYISYYDTQFVRGYPAIGVIVNNTVSYNKNYQIDITGMDKYENFNLSQIYYANEFEALGNDLIAAVGTYFSSSGEKYEIRIYVNDILKHTQNGTSAFGGFSTVKLNNYIPVNNGDIFRAVIKGVNVPLSINTRVHNDGYTSFISAEGKIWNASENIVCLKIYTT
;
A
#
# COMPACT_ATOMS: atom_id res chain seq x y z
N ALA A 1 -8.36 8.26 -33.56
CA ALA A 1 -7.21 7.45 -33.13
C ALA A 1 -6.93 7.65 -31.65
N PHE A 2 -6.38 6.65 -31.00
CA PHE A 2 -5.80 6.83 -29.68
C PHE A 2 -4.48 7.59 -29.84
N ILE A 3 -4.20 8.52 -28.93
CA ILE A 3 -2.91 9.21 -28.84
C ILE A 3 -2.13 8.57 -27.69
N LEU A 4 -0.97 8.02 -28.00
CA LEU A 4 -0.08 7.39 -27.01
C LEU A 4 1.17 8.25 -26.83
N LYS A 5 1.50 8.55 -25.60
CA LYS A 5 2.79 9.11 -25.24
C LYS A 5 3.77 7.97 -24.99
N ASN A 6 4.90 7.93 -25.71
CA ASN A 6 5.93 6.94 -25.47
C ASN A 6 6.87 7.37 -24.33
N SER A 7 7.73 6.43 -23.89
CA SER A 7 8.76 6.68 -22.88
C SER A 7 10.18 6.82 -23.46
N TRP A 8 10.34 6.89 -24.79
CA TRP A 8 11.64 6.90 -25.48
C TRP A 8 12.13 8.31 -25.83
N GLY A 9 11.40 9.34 -25.39
CA GLY A 9 11.74 10.73 -25.65
C GLY A 9 11.04 11.30 -26.87
N THR A 10 11.37 12.57 -27.18
CA THR A 10 10.71 13.35 -28.24
C THR A 10 11.19 13.02 -29.63
N ASP A 11 12.33 12.33 -29.78
CA ASP A 11 12.91 11.99 -31.07
C ASP A 11 12.22 10.81 -31.77
N PHE A 12 11.26 10.18 -31.08
CA PHE A 12 10.48 9.07 -31.61
C PHE A 12 9.03 9.47 -31.88
N GLY A 13 8.54 9.13 -33.08
CA GLY A 13 7.16 9.44 -33.48
C GLY A 13 6.95 10.93 -33.74
N ASP A 14 5.78 11.44 -33.38
CA ASP A 14 5.44 12.85 -33.48
C ASP A 14 5.70 13.51 -32.09
N GLU A 15 6.90 14.05 -31.92
CA GLU A 15 7.39 14.66 -30.67
C GLU A 15 7.19 13.74 -29.42
N GLY A 16 7.41 12.45 -29.59
CA GLY A 16 7.20 11.46 -28.53
C GLY A 16 5.80 10.85 -28.47
N TYR A 17 4.94 11.14 -29.44
CA TYR A 17 3.60 10.59 -29.54
C TYR A 17 3.43 9.66 -30.73
N LEU A 18 2.51 8.72 -30.58
CA LEU A 18 2.07 7.79 -31.61
C LEU A 18 0.55 7.84 -31.73
N TYR A 19 0.03 7.54 -32.90
CA TYR A 19 -1.39 7.49 -33.17
C TYR A 19 -1.79 6.08 -33.57
N ILE A 20 -2.71 5.48 -32.82
CA ILE A 20 -3.25 4.13 -33.10
C ILE A 20 -4.71 4.23 -33.47
N SER A 21 -5.09 3.56 -34.56
CA SER A 21 -6.47 3.52 -34.99
C SER A 21 -7.40 2.95 -33.90
N TYR A 22 -8.61 3.49 -33.75
CA TYR A 22 -9.66 2.89 -32.93
C TYR A 22 -10.07 1.48 -33.41
N TYR A 23 -9.79 1.13 -34.66
CA TYR A 23 -10.04 -0.19 -35.24
C TYR A 23 -8.86 -1.15 -35.10
N ASP A 24 -7.78 -0.76 -34.43
CA ASP A 24 -6.66 -1.63 -34.17
C ASP A 24 -7.10 -2.83 -33.30
N THR A 25 -6.76 -4.04 -33.75
CA THR A 25 -7.19 -5.27 -33.08
C THR A 25 -6.14 -5.85 -32.17
N GLN A 26 -4.92 -5.28 -32.13
CA GLN A 26 -3.79 -5.77 -31.33
C GLN A 26 -3.51 -4.90 -30.10
N PHE A 27 -3.88 -3.64 -30.16
CA PHE A 27 -3.64 -2.69 -29.08
C PHE A 27 -4.31 -3.14 -27.78
N VAL A 28 -3.54 -3.22 -26.71
CA VAL A 28 -3.96 -3.60 -25.33
C VAL A 28 -4.48 -5.04 -25.19
N ARG A 29 -4.46 -5.88 -26.23
CA ARG A 29 -4.98 -7.26 -26.11
C ARG A 29 -4.02 -8.24 -25.42
N GLY A 30 -2.72 -7.97 -25.43
CA GLY A 30 -1.68 -8.84 -24.86
C GLY A 30 -1.24 -8.45 -23.44
N TYR A 31 -1.61 -7.26 -22.98
CA TYR A 31 -1.17 -6.70 -21.70
C TYR A 31 -2.33 -5.99 -20.98
N PRO A 32 -2.41 -6.05 -19.65
CA PRO A 32 -3.42 -5.34 -18.91
C PRO A 32 -3.22 -3.82 -19.07
N ALA A 33 -4.29 -3.12 -19.44
CA ALA A 33 -4.33 -1.67 -19.35
C ALA A 33 -4.58 -1.26 -17.90
N ILE A 34 -3.79 -0.33 -17.39
CA ILE A 34 -3.93 0.20 -16.04
C ILE A 34 -4.49 1.63 -16.17
N GLY A 35 -5.64 1.86 -15.56
CA GLY A 35 -6.20 3.19 -15.37
C GLY A 35 -5.91 3.69 -13.96
N VAL A 36 -5.47 4.94 -13.84
CA VAL A 36 -5.30 5.60 -12.55
C VAL A 36 -6.41 6.64 -12.41
N ILE A 37 -7.23 6.48 -11.38
CA ILE A 37 -8.23 7.49 -11.01
C ILE A 37 -7.67 8.26 -9.82
N VAL A 38 -7.45 9.56 -10.00
CA VAL A 38 -7.04 10.46 -8.92
C VAL A 38 -8.26 11.21 -8.43
N ASN A 39 -8.62 11.02 -7.17
CA ASN A 39 -9.68 11.77 -6.54
C ASN A 39 -9.09 12.98 -5.81
N ASN A 40 -9.37 14.17 -6.32
CA ASN A 40 -8.87 15.44 -5.76
C ASN A 40 -9.49 15.82 -4.40
N THR A 41 -10.46 15.05 -3.90
CA THR A 41 -11.16 15.35 -2.65
C THR A 41 -10.50 14.77 -1.40
N VAL A 42 -9.47 13.95 -1.56
CA VAL A 42 -8.75 13.33 -0.46
C VAL A 42 -7.31 13.81 -0.47
N SER A 43 -6.97 14.68 0.46
CA SER A 43 -5.59 15.08 0.74
C SER A 43 -5.18 14.61 2.13
N TYR A 44 -4.00 14.02 2.22
CA TYR A 44 -3.35 13.67 3.47
C TYR A 44 -2.16 14.60 3.70
N ASN A 45 -1.93 15.01 4.94
CA ASN A 45 -0.83 15.92 5.27
C ASN A 45 0.52 15.21 5.28
N LYS A 46 0.53 13.97 5.78
CA LYS A 46 1.73 13.14 5.85
C LYS A 46 1.45 11.71 5.39
N ASN A 47 2.49 11.08 4.88
CA ASN A 47 2.53 9.67 4.51
C ASN A 47 3.72 9.02 5.21
N TYR A 48 3.45 8.11 6.11
CA TYR A 48 4.44 7.29 6.79
C TYR A 48 4.62 6.00 6.00
N GLN A 49 5.79 5.83 5.38
CA GLN A 49 6.12 4.67 4.55
C GLN A 49 7.62 4.43 4.50
N ILE A 50 8.02 3.18 4.27
CA ILE A 50 9.39 2.77 3.96
C ILE A 50 9.49 2.05 2.61
N ASP A 51 8.39 1.55 2.06
CA ASP A 51 8.28 0.85 0.78
C ASP A 51 8.25 1.81 -0.42
N ILE A 52 9.23 2.71 -0.53
CA ILE A 52 9.29 3.77 -1.56
C ILE A 52 9.40 3.23 -2.99
N THR A 53 9.89 1.99 -3.15
CA THR A 53 10.02 1.31 -4.45
C THR A 53 8.78 0.51 -4.83
N GLY A 54 7.78 0.46 -3.94
CA GLY A 54 6.56 -0.31 -4.14
C GLY A 54 6.71 -1.79 -3.78
N MET A 55 5.69 -2.58 -4.11
CA MET A 55 5.61 -4.00 -3.81
C MET A 55 6.24 -4.82 -4.94
N ASP A 56 7.11 -5.77 -4.56
CA ASP A 56 7.75 -6.70 -5.49
C ASP A 56 7.05 -8.06 -5.53
N LYS A 57 6.60 -8.57 -4.38
CA LYS A 57 5.94 -9.88 -4.28
C LYS A 57 4.93 -9.96 -3.15
N TYR A 58 4.04 -10.96 -3.26
CA TYR A 58 3.25 -11.46 -2.14
C TYR A 58 3.93 -12.69 -1.54
N GLU A 59 4.10 -12.69 -0.21
CA GLU A 59 4.57 -13.88 0.52
C GLU A 59 3.38 -14.60 1.13
N ASN A 60 3.27 -15.90 0.82
CA ASN A 60 2.29 -16.78 1.42
C ASN A 60 2.96 -17.69 2.44
N PHE A 61 2.50 -17.65 3.68
CA PHE A 61 3.05 -18.45 4.79
C PHE A 61 2.34 -19.80 4.98
N ASN A 62 1.51 -20.22 4.03
CA ASN A 62 0.66 -21.41 4.13
C ASN A 62 -0.29 -21.40 5.35
N LEU A 63 -0.70 -20.22 5.74
CA LEU A 63 -1.67 -19.96 6.80
C LEU A 63 -2.98 -19.44 6.20
N SER A 64 -4.10 -19.76 6.83
CA SER A 64 -5.40 -19.22 6.43
C SER A 64 -5.49 -17.70 6.62
N GLN A 65 -4.66 -17.16 7.51
CA GLN A 65 -4.51 -15.73 7.80
C GLN A 65 -3.13 -15.46 8.37
N ILE A 66 -2.62 -14.27 8.12
CA ILE A 66 -1.35 -13.75 8.61
C ILE A 66 -1.53 -12.31 9.05
N TYR A 67 -0.76 -11.86 10.02
CA TYR A 67 -0.73 -10.48 10.48
C TYR A 67 0.59 -9.84 10.06
N TYR A 68 0.51 -8.64 9.52
CA TYR A 68 1.67 -7.84 9.18
C TYR A 68 1.47 -6.39 9.61
N ALA A 69 2.56 -5.72 9.93
CA ALA A 69 2.51 -4.40 10.53
C ALA A 69 3.70 -3.55 10.13
N ASN A 70 3.48 -2.24 10.09
CA ASN A 70 4.53 -1.23 10.18
C ASN A 70 4.30 -0.32 11.38
N GLU A 71 5.40 0.08 12.02
CA GLU A 71 5.41 0.96 13.19
C GLU A 71 6.22 2.21 12.88
N PHE A 72 5.73 3.37 13.35
CA PHE A 72 6.34 4.67 13.12
C PHE A 72 6.22 5.54 14.37
N GLU A 73 7.12 6.51 14.47
CA GLU A 73 7.01 7.62 15.42
C GLU A 73 6.28 8.80 14.76
N ALA A 74 5.33 9.38 15.46
CA ALA A 74 4.58 10.53 14.98
C ALA A 74 5.44 11.80 14.94
N LEU A 75 5.51 12.42 13.76
CA LEU A 75 6.29 13.63 13.50
C LEU A 75 5.50 14.92 13.77
N GLY A 76 4.43 14.84 14.53
CA GLY A 76 3.57 15.97 14.87
C GLY A 76 2.23 15.51 15.46
N ASN A 77 1.39 16.50 15.80
CA ASN A 77 0.03 16.22 16.27
C ASN A 77 -0.87 16.09 15.05
N ASP A 78 -1.31 14.89 14.75
CA ASP A 78 -2.06 14.54 13.54
C ASP A 78 -3.21 13.57 13.88
N LEU A 79 -4.02 13.30 12.86
CA LEU A 79 -5.05 12.27 12.92
C LEU A 79 -4.71 11.17 11.90
N ILE A 80 -4.52 9.93 12.34
CA ILE A 80 -4.40 8.78 11.41
C ILE A 80 -5.75 8.61 10.71
N ALA A 81 -5.76 8.73 9.38
CA ALA A 81 -6.97 8.82 8.58
C ALA A 81 -7.16 7.66 7.62
N ALA A 82 -6.06 7.03 7.16
CA ALA A 82 -6.14 5.92 6.22
C ALA A 82 -4.91 5.02 6.30
N VAL A 83 -5.06 3.82 5.77
CA VAL A 83 -4.00 2.82 5.61
C VAL A 83 -3.92 2.39 4.15
N GLY A 84 -2.71 2.40 3.59
CA GLY A 84 -2.43 1.93 2.23
C GLY A 84 -1.69 0.61 2.24
N THR A 85 -2.18 -0.37 1.48
CA THR A 85 -1.53 -1.68 1.32
C THR A 85 -1.90 -2.30 -0.01
N TYR A 86 -1.36 -3.48 -0.31
CA TYR A 86 -1.67 -4.25 -1.52
C TYR A 86 -2.45 -5.52 -1.17
N PHE A 87 -3.52 -5.78 -1.90
CA PHE A 87 -4.29 -7.02 -1.84
C PHE A 87 -3.98 -7.90 -3.04
N SER A 88 -3.90 -9.22 -2.84
CA SER A 88 -3.56 -10.14 -3.91
C SER A 88 -4.69 -10.36 -4.91
N SER A 89 -5.94 -10.15 -4.50
CA SER A 89 -7.12 -10.33 -5.33
C SER A 89 -8.30 -9.46 -4.89
N SER A 90 -9.30 -9.36 -5.73
CA SER A 90 -10.63 -8.87 -5.35
C SER A 90 -11.30 -9.84 -4.38
N GLY A 91 -12.09 -9.35 -3.45
CA GLY A 91 -12.85 -10.16 -2.48
C GLY A 91 -12.02 -10.65 -1.28
N GLU A 92 -10.75 -10.29 -1.17
CA GLU A 92 -9.90 -10.65 -0.03
C GLU A 92 -10.39 -9.95 1.24
N LYS A 93 -10.72 -10.72 2.28
CA LYS A 93 -11.14 -10.20 3.57
C LYS A 93 -9.95 -9.75 4.39
N TYR A 94 -10.07 -8.59 5.03
CA TYR A 94 -9.02 -8.05 5.88
C TYR A 94 -9.59 -7.44 7.17
N GLU A 95 -8.73 -7.32 8.17
CA GLU A 95 -8.97 -6.53 9.37
C GLU A 95 -7.80 -5.56 9.56
N ILE A 96 -8.10 -4.29 9.79
CA ILE A 96 -7.13 -3.25 10.14
C ILE A 96 -7.22 -3.02 11.65
N ARG A 97 -6.07 -2.98 12.32
CA ARG A 97 -5.96 -2.53 13.70
C ARG A 97 -4.96 -1.38 13.79
N ILE A 98 -5.31 -0.35 14.54
CA ILE A 98 -4.40 0.77 14.83
C ILE A 98 -4.09 0.76 16.32
N TYR A 99 -2.81 0.74 16.64
CA TYR A 99 -2.27 0.88 17.99
C TYR A 99 -1.55 2.21 18.12
N VAL A 100 -1.67 2.86 19.28
CA VAL A 100 -0.90 4.03 19.67
C VAL A 100 -0.33 3.76 21.05
N ASN A 101 0.98 3.81 21.19
CA ASN A 101 1.72 3.47 22.42
C ASN A 101 1.27 2.10 22.97
N ASP A 102 1.25 1.10 22.07
CA ASP A 102 0.81 -0.30 22.31
C ASP A 102 -0.66 -0.47 22.73
N ILE A 103 -1.45 0.60 22.76
CA ILE A 103 -2.88 0.54 23.10
C ILE A 103 -3.68 0.45 21.80
N LEU A 104 -4.51 -0.59 21.65
CA LEU A 104 -5.44 -0.72 20.53
C LEU A 104 -6.45 0.43 20.56
N LYS A 105 -6.47 1.25 19.53
CA LYS A 105 -7.36 2.42 19.39
C LYS A 105 -8.48 2.19 18.37
N HIS A 106 -8.26 1.33 17.37
CA HIS A 106 -9.23 1.12 16.30
C HIS A 106 -9.13 -0.29 15.73
N THR A 107 -10.30 -0.83 15.34
CA THR A 107 -10.41 -2.07 14.55
C THR A 107 -11.46 -1.87 13.47
N GLN A 108 -11.12 -2.23 12.23
CA GLN A 108 -12.01 -2.11 11.08
C GLN A 108 -11.85 -3.33 10.19
N ASN A 109 -12.96 -3.95 9.83
CA ASN A 109 -13.00 -5.06 8.85
C ASN A 109 -13.40 -4.53 7.48
N GLY A 110 -12.92 -5.21 6.44
CA GLY A 110 -13.28 -4.88 5.06
C GLY A 110 -13.03 -6.03 4.10
N THR A 111 -13.30 -5.72 2.84
CA THR A 111 -13.07 -6.63 1.71
C THR A 111 -12.47 -5.81 0.58
N SER A 112 -11.40 -6.31 -0.04
CA SER A 112 -10.75 -5.63 -1.15
C SER A 112 -11.67 -5.53 -2.37
N ALA A 113 -11.76 -4.37 -2.98
CA ALA A 113 -12.54 -4.17 -4.19
C ALA A 113 -11.84 -4.78 -5.42
N PHE A 114 -10.51 -4.77 -5.42
CA PHE A 114 -9.65 -5.30 -6.50
C PHE A 114 -8.31 -5.77 -5.94
N GLY A 115 -7.54 -6.50 -6.73
CA GLY A 115 -6.14 -6.80 -6.45
C GLY A 115 -5.25 -5.61 -6.78
N GLY A 116 -4.18 -5.42 -6.02
CA GLY A 116 -3.25 -4.30 -6.15
C GLY A 116 -3.32 -3.32 -5.00
N PHE A 117 -2.75 -2.13 -5.20
CA PHE A 117 -2.68 -1.10 -4.16
C PHE A 117 -4.06 -0.51 -3.85
N SER A 118 -4.37 -0.43 -2.57
CA SER A 118 -5.61 0.20 -2.08
C SER A 118 -5.32 1.08 -0.88
N THR A 119 -5.93 2.26 -0.85
CA THR A 119 -5.95 3.13 0.32
C THR A 119 -7.30 2.99 1.02
N VAL A 120 -7.30 2.40 2.20
CA VAL A 120 -8.49 2.18 3.01
C VAL A 120 -8.64 3.32 4.00
N LYS A 121 -9.67 4.14 3.81
CA LYS A 121 -10.02 5.21 4.75
C LYS A 121 -10.55 4.59 6.04
N LEU A 122 -10.08 5.10 7.19
CA LEU A 122 -10.58 4.65 8.49
C LEU A 122 -11.96 5.26 8.78
N ASN A 123 -12.84 4.47 9.39
CA ASN A 123 -14.17 4.92 9.79
C ASN A 123 -14.11 5.99 10.87
N ASN A 124 -13.09 5.92 11.74
CA ASN A 124 -12.80 6.92 12.75
C ASN A 124 -11.32 7.32 12.65
N TYR A 125 -11.04 8.60 12.74
CA TYR A 125 -9.68 9.11 12.76
C TYR A 125 -9.09 8.97 14.15
N ILE A 126 -7.82 8.59 14.24
CA ILE A 126 -7.15 8.28 15.50
C ILE A 126 -6.11 9.37 15.78
N PRO A 127 -6.24 10.13 16.88
CA PRO A 127 -5.28 11.17 17.23
C PRO A 127 -3.95 10.55 17.67
N VAL A 128 -2.87 11.16 17.22
CA VAL A 128 -1.49 10.94 17.65
C VAL A 128 -0.84 12.27 17.98
N ASN A 129 0.00 12.30 18.99
CA ASN A 129 0.82 13.46 19.34
C ASN A 129 2.25 13.24 18.87
N ASN A 130 2.99 14.33 18.72
CA ASN A 130 4.40 14.25 18.37
C ASN A 130 5.16 13.33 19.33
N GLY A 131 5.89 12.37 18.79
CA GLY A 131 6.65 11.36 19.54
C GLY A 131 5.86 10.13 19.96
N ASP A 132 4.54 10.06 19.73
CA ASP A 132 3.78 8.82 19.94
C ASP A 132 4.25 7.74 18.96
N ILE A 133 4.41 6.52 19.46
CA ILE A 133 4.65 5.36 18.60
C ILE A 133 3.30 4.79 18.16
N PHE A 134 3.09 4.67 16.86
CA PHE A 134 1.87 4.10 16.33
C PHE A 134 2.14 2.99 15.32
N ARG A 135 1.27 1.99 15.32
CA ARG A 135 1.39 0.80 14.49
C ARG A 135 0.07 0.51 13.79
N ALA A 136 0.13 0.35 12.45
CA ALA A 136 -0.95 -0.26 11.72
C ALA A 136 -0.68 -1.74 11.54
N VAL A 137 -1.68 -2.55 11.75
CA VAL A 137 -1.68 -4.00 11.58
C VAL A 137 -2.75 -4.36 10.57
N ILE A 138 -2.40 -5.19 9.60
CA ILE A 138 -3.34 -5.85 8.72
C ILE A 138 -3.35 -7.35 9.07
N LYS A 139 -4.55 -7.88 9.22
CA LYS A 139 -4.82 -9.31 9.18
C LYS A 139 -5.35 -9.64 7.79
N GLY A 140 -4.63 -10.42 7.03
CA GLY A 140 -4.93 -10.75 5.63
C GLY A 140 -4.53 -12.18 5.30
N VAL A 141 -4.43 -12.49 4.01
CA VAL A 141 -4.07 -13.82 3.51
C VAL A 141 -2.59 -13.87 3.09
N ASN A 142 -2.11 -12.82 2.44
CA ASN A 142 -0.75 -12.70 1.95
C ASN A 142 -0.09 -11.44 2.48
N VAL A 143 1.22 -11.45 2.62
CA VAL A 143 2.00 -10.28 3.02
C VAL A 143 2.61 -9.64 1.78
N PRO A 144 2.26 -8.38 1.43
CA PRO A 144 2.91 -7.66 0.35
C PRO A 144 4.29 -7.17 0.82
N LEU A 145 5.34 -7.56 0.10
CA LEU A 145 6.72 -7.27 0.45
C LEU A 145 7.44 -6.51 -0.65
N SER A 146 8.28 -5.56 -0.25
CA SER A 146 9.36 -5.02 -1.05
C SER A 146 10.66 -5.72 -0.65
N ILE A 147 11.34 -6.28 -1.66
CA ILE A 147 12.63 -6.95 -1.51
C ILE A 147 13.75 -6.16 -2.20
N ASN A 148 13.48 -4.92 -2.56
CA ASN A 148 14.41 -4.08 -3.28
C ASN A 148 15.58 -3.66 -2.39
N THR A 149 16.79 -4.06 -2.76
CA THR A 149 18.03 -3.78 -2.02
C THR A 149 18.43 -2.30 -1.96
N ARG A 150 17.74 -1.42 -2.71
CA ARG A 150 17.95 0.03 -2.66
C ARG A 150 17.24 0.69 -1.47
N VAL A 151 16.35 -0.05 -0.80
CA VAL A 151 15.65 0.42 0.38
C VAL A 151 16.20 -0.36 1.58
N HIS A 152 16.67 0.37 2.58
CA HIS A 152 17.17 -0.23 3.79
C HIS A 152 16.04 -0.45 4.77
N ASN A 153 15.90 -1.68 5.24
CA ASN A 153 15.07 -2.01 6.40
C ASN A 153 16.03 -2.12 7.59
N ASP A 154 15.85 -1.27 8.60
CA ASP A 154 16.62 -1.28 9.84
C ASP A 154 16.20 -2.40 10.80
N GLY A 155 15.22 -3.21 10.42
CA GLY A 155 14.67 -4.31 11.21
C GLY A 155 13.69 -3.90 12.30
N TYR A 156 13.40 -2.61 12.43
CA TYR A 156 12.55 -2.09 13.51
C TYR A 156 11.19 -1.58 13.08
N THR A 157 10.92 -1.50 11.79
CA THR A 157 9.69 -0.88 11.27
C THR A 157 8.67 -1.90 10.78
N SER A 158 9.11 -2.99 10.17
CA SER A 158 8.23 -4.01 9.58
C SER A 158 8.20 -5.29 10.40
N PHE A 159 6.99 -5.78 10.67
CA PHE A 159 6.77 -6.95 11.52
C PHE A 159 5.75 -7.90 10.91
N ILE A 160 5.92 -9.21 11.19
CA ILE A 160 5.02 -10.29 10.78
C ILE A 160 4.69 -11.15 11.98
N SER A 161 3.44 -11.62 12.07
CA SER A 161 2.97 -12.52 13.12
C SER A 161 1.96 -13.51 12.58
N ALA A 162 2.08 -14.78 12.96
CA ALA A 162 1.10 -15.81 12.62
C ALA A 162 -0.24 -15.61 13.36
N GLU A 163 -0.20 -15.13 14.59
CA GLU A 163 -1.37 -15.07 15.49
C GLU A 163 -1.73 -13.63 15.90
N GLY A 164 -0.93 -12.62 15.51
CA GLY A 164 -1.11 -11.23 15.89
C GLY A 164 -0.77 -10.93 17.36
N LYS A 165 0.01 -11.80 18.00
CA LYS A 165 0.43 -11.70 19.41
C LYS A 165 1.93 -11.62 19.57
N ILE A 166 2.65 -12.55 18.95
CA ILE A 166 4.11 -12.57 18.94
C ILE A 166 4.56 -12.02 17.59
N TRP A 167 5.37 -10.99 17.61
CA TRP A 167 5.82 -10.27 16.44
C TRP A 167 7.29 -10.55 16.16
N ASN A 168 7.59 -10.90 14.91
CA ASN A 168 8.95 -11.05 14.43
C ASN A 168 9.27 -9.90 13.49
N ALA A 169 10.42 -9.27 13.66
CA ALA A 169 10.92 -8.30 12.69
C ALA A 169 11.05 -8.97 11.31
N SER A 170 10.58 -8.29 10.28
CA SER A 170 10.67 -8.79 8.92
C SER A 170 12.03 -8.39 8.32
N GLU A 171 12.70 -9.32 7.68
CA GLU A 171 13.93 -9.02 6.91
C GLU A 171 13.62 -8.16 5.68
N ASN A 172 12.40 -8.29 5.13
CA ASN A 172 11.91 -7.52 4.00
C ASN A 172 10.93 -6.44 4.46
N ILE A 173 10.79 -5.40 3.66
CA ILE A 173 9.88 -4.31 3.95
C ILE A 173 8.44 -4.74 3.67
N VAL A 174 7.58 -4.65 4.67
CA VAL A 174 6.14 -4.79 4.51
C VAL A 174 5.57 -3.55 3.80
N CYS A 175 4.85 -3.77 2.69
CA CYS A 175 4.24 -2.68 1.93
C CYS A 175 2.94 -2.21 2.60
N LEU A 176 3.09 -1.41 3.64
CA LEU A 176 2.01 -0.87 4.46
C LEU A 176 2.31 0.59 4.78
N LYS A 177 1.43 1.48 4.35
CA LYS A 177 1.54 2.93 4.53
C LYS A 177 0.47 3.44 5.49
N ILE A 178 0.77 4.53 6.19
CA ILE A 178 -0.18 5.18 7.09
C ILE A 178 -0.26 6.65 6.69
N TYR A 179 -1.50 7.14 6.52
CA TYR A 179 -1.76 8.51 6.11
C TYR A 179 -2.42 9.28 7.25
N THR A 180 -1.96 10.51 7.47
CA THR A 180 -2.51 11.43 8.48
C THR A 180 -3.04 12.73 7.87
N THR A 181 -3.92 13.40 8.59
CA THR A 181 -4.47 14.72 8.25
C THR A 181 -4.32 15.67 9.41
#